data_e2350e2e419f3c5d7a6694403658c78e
#
_entry.id   e2350e2e419f3c5d7a6694403658c78e
#
_cell.length_a   1.000
_cell.length_b   1.000
_cell.length_c   1.000
_cell.angle_alpha   90.00
_cell.angle_beta   90.00
_cell.angle_gamma   90.00
#
_symmetry.space_group_name_H-M   'P 1'
#
loop_
_entity.id
_entity.type
_entity.pdbx_description
1 polymer ?
#
loop_
_entity_poly.entity_id
_entity_poly.type
_entity_poly.pdbx_seq_one_letter_code
_entity_poly.pdbx_strand_id
1 'polypeptide(L)'
;MAYMAMARKWRPKNFEEMVGQDHIAQTIRNAINGNRISHAYLFTGTRGVGKTTSARILAKALNCGNGPTPTPCDTCDNCKAVNAGNSMDVLEIDGASNNSVDNIRDLREQVKYAPMHGTYKIYVIDEVHMLSKSAFNALLKTLEEPPPHVIFIFATTEANKLPHTILSRVQRFDFKRISEANIRERLEYICSQESIQPEREALEAISRKADGSMRDALSLFDQVYAFSGAALTMESARKVLGLPREGLFDGLLSALISHDQKACFTAIQEAHREGIETTDFLVAFGEYNRNLLFSRQGVSAVALGLSENRYQELAAMAPELRDGDIIRFAKMISDLLAQLKTAANPRLTVELGFARMASLDRVISLSQVLAQDFPIPTQAQTTTPTTSDSEVKKKNPTENIDVTPTTKTEEVGQVPDRFDVAWPQPFQPKQEQEHGIEHQEKQAADQRAPPQVGTT
;
A
#
# COMPACT_ATOMS: atom_id res chain seq x y z
N MET A 1 6.86 16.21 -31.43
CA MET A 1 6.62 16.75 -30.07
C MET A 1 7.14 15.76 -29.05
N ALA A 2 7.74 16.23 -27.97
CA ALA A 2 8.16 15.31 -26.91
C ALA A 2 6.92 14.66 -26.25
N TYR A 3 6.97 13.36 -26.01
CA TYR A 3 5.89 12.63 -25.31
C TYR A 3 5.68 13.21 -23.92
N MET A 4 4.43 13.44 -23.55
CA MET A 4 4.03 13.92 -22.23
C MET A 4 3.12 12.88 -21.59
N ALA A 5 3.53 12.35 -20.43
CA ALA A 5 2.77 11.36 -19.68
C ALA A 5 1.34 11.84 -19.37
N MET A 6 0.35 10.96 -19.48
CA MET A 6 -1.08 11.27 -19.27
C MET A 6 -1.35 11.89 -17.89
N ALA A 7 -0.67 11.42 -16.85
CA ALA A 7 -0.77 11.98 -15.50
C ALA A 7 -0.33 13.46 -15.41
N ARG A 8 0.53 13.93 -16.33
CA ARG A 8 0.95 15.33 -16.42
C ARG A 8 0.03 16.13 -17.35
N LYS A 9 -0.32 15.57 -18.50
CA LYS A 9 -1.19 16.20 -19.52
C LYS A 9 -2.59 16.50 -18.96
N TRP A 10 -3.16 15.54 -18.23
CA TRP A 10 -4.52 15.60 -17.68
C TRP A 10 -4.59 16.01 -16.20
N ARG A 11 -3.53 16.66 -15.70
CA ARG A 11 -3.56 17.24 -14.36
C ARG A 11 -4.61 18.35 -14.29
N PRO A 12 -5.54 18.33 -13.31
CA PRO A 12 -6.54 19.36 -13.12
C PRO A 12 -5.93 20.77 -13.06
N LYS A 13 -6.55 21.70 -13.77
CA LYS A 13 -6.10 23.10 -13.84
C LYS A 13 -6.94 24.02 -12.96
N ASN A 14 -8.16 23.64 -12.64
CA ASN A 14 -9.10 24.39 -11.80
C ASN A 14 -9.79 23.46 -10.80
N PHE A 15 -10.56 24.03 -9.87
CA PHE A 15 -11.30 23.26 -8.86
C PHE A 15 -12.44 22.41 -9.44
N GLU A 16 -12.95 22.72 -10.64
CA GLU A 16 -14.05 21.99 -11.29
C GLU A 16 -13.58 20.69 -11.91
N GLU A 17 -12.32 20.64 -12.32
CA GLU A 17 -11.70 19.43 -12.86
C GLU A 17 -11.25 18.44 -11.79
N MET A 18 -11.33 18.81 -10.50
CA MET A 18 -10.97 17.93 -9.39
C MET A 18 -12.02 16.83 -9.24
N VAL A 19 -11.59 15.59 -9.32
CA VAL A 19 -12.46 14.41 -9.23
C VAL A 19 -12.55 13.92 -7.79
N GLY A 20 -13.78 13.73 -7.28
CA GLY A 20 -14.04 13.07 -5.99
C GLY A 20 -13.66 13.88 -4.75
N GLN A 21 -13.33 15.18 -4.90
CA GLN A 21 -12.94 16.07 -3.79
C GLN A 21 -13.84 17.33 -3.70
N ASP A 22 -15.11 17.21 -4.05
CA ASP A 22 -16.06 18.33 -4.16
C ASP A 22 -16.16 19.14 -2.87
N HIS A 23 -16.15 18.48 -1.73
CA HIS A 23 -16.23 19.11 -0.41
C HIS A 23 -15.02 20.03 -0.13
N ILE A 24 -13.82 19.66 -0.60
CA ILE A 24 -12.61 20.47 -0.47
C ILE A 24 -12.68 21.64 -1.45
N ALA A 25 -12.99 21.38 -2.71
CA ALA A 25 -13.13 22.39 -3.75
C ALA A 25 -14.13 23.47 -3.34
N GLN A 26 -15.31 23.07 -2.83
CA GLN A 26 -16.36 23.99 -2.38
C GLN A 26 -15.90 24.82 -1.16
N THR A 27 -15.25 24.18 -0.18
CA THR A 27 -14.77 24.89 1.02
C THR A 27 -13.72 25.93 0.67
N ILE A 28 -12.77 25.60 -0.21
CA ILE A 28 -11.73 26.54 -0.66
C ILE A 28 -12.34 27.68 -1.46
N ARG A 29 -13.28 27.39 -2.40
CA ARG A 29 -14.01 28.43 -3.17
C ARG A 29 -14.73 29.41 -2.24
N ASN A 30 -15.43 28.90 -1.24
CA ASN A 30 -16.13 29.72 -0.25
C ASN A 30 -15.18 30.59 0.58
N ALA A 31 -14.02 30.04 0.95
CA ALA A 31 -12.98 30.80 1.68
C ALA A 31 -12.42 31.95 0.84
N ILE A 32 -12.14 31.72 -0.43
CA ILE A 32 -11.66 32.74 -1.38
C ILE A 32 -12.73 33.82 -1.59
N ASN A 33 -13.98 33.44 -1.89
CA ASN A 33 -15.08 34.38 -2.10
C ASN A 33 -15.39 35.24 -0.85
N GLY A 34 -15.26 34.62 0.33
CA GLY A 34 -15.44 35.29 1.62
C GLY A 34 -14.23 36.06 2.12
N ASN A 35 -13.14 36.12 1.36
CA ASN A 35 -11.84 36.68 1.76
C ASN A 35 -11.35 36.15 3.13
N ARG A 36 -11.59 34.85 3.39
CA ARG A 36 -11.20 34.16 4.63
C ARG A 36 -10.06 33.18 4.35
N ILE A 37 -8.95 33.74 3.86
CA ILE A 37 -7.78 32.96 3.48
C ILE A 37 -6.95 32.69 4.73
N SER A 38 -6.67 31.40 5.01
CA SER A 38 -5.80 31.00 6.12
C SER A 38 -4.33 31.20 5.74
N HIS A 39 -3.50 31.52 6.72
CA HIS A 39 -2.05 31.60 6.55
C HIS A 39 -1.38 30.23 6.36
N ALA A 40 -2.04 29.13 6.78
CA ALA A 40 -1.50 27.79 6.62
C ALA A 40 -2.60 26.75 6.39
N TYR A 41 -2.39 25.90 5.39
CA TYR A 41 -3.23 24.79 4.99
C TYR A 41 -2.50 23.47 5.16
N LEU A 42 -3.21 22.41 5.54
CA LEU A 42 -2.69 21.06 5.58
C LEU A 42 -3.58 20.13 4.76
N PHE A 43 -3.07 19.60 3.66
CA PHE A 43 -3.72 18.63 2.79
C PHE A 43 -3.27 17.21 3.16
N THR A 44 -4.17 16.39 3.68
CA THR A 44 -3.87 15.03 4.11
C THR A 44 -4.63 14.01 3.27
N GLY A 45 -4.06 12.81 3.09
CA GLY A 45 -4.71 11.72 2.34
C GLY A 45 -3.70 10.86 1.60
N THR A 46 -4.16 9.74 1.04
CA THR A 46 -3.31 8.78 0.32
C THR A 46 -2.59 9.43 -0.88
N ARG A 47 -1.58 8.74 -1.41
CA ARG A 47 -0.86 9.22 -2.60
C ARG A 47 -1.83 9.29 -3.81
N GLY A 48 -1.61 10.27 -4.69
CA GLY A 48 -2.30 10.35 -5.98
C GLY A 48 -3.74 10.88 -5.96
N VAL A 49 -4.28 11.28 -4.80
CA VAL A 49 -5.67 11.80 -4.66
C VAL A 49 -5.83 13.29 -4.99
N GLY A 50 -4.73 13.98 -5.38
CA GLY A 50 -4.78 15.36 -5.84
C GLY A 50 -4.26 16.42 -4.87
N LYS A 51 -3.63 16.09 -3.73
CA LYS A 51 -3.12 17.05 -2.72
C LYS A 51 -2.26 18.15 -3.33
N THR A 52 -1.15 17.80 -3.97
CA THR A 52 -0.21 18.75 -4.59
C THR A 52 -0.85 19.52 -5.77
N THR A 53 -1.76 18.86 -6.50
CA THR A 53 -2.54 19.51 -7.56
C THR A 53 -3.44 20.60 -6.99
N SER A 54 -4.17 20.31 -5.92
CA SER A 54 -5.03 21.29 -5.24
C SER A 54 -4.22 22.43 -4.64
N ALA A 55 -3.02 22.15 -4.12
CA ALA A 55 -2.09 23.19 -3.66
C ALA A 55 -1.71 24.17 -4.78
N ARG A 56 -1.41 23.66 -5.97
CA ARG A 56 -1.11 24.49 -7.15
C ARG A 56 -2.34 25.28 -7.64
N ILE A 57 -3.53 24.67 -7.65
CA ILE A 57 -4.77 25.36 -8.02
C ILE A 57 -5.05 26.48 -7.02
N LEU A 58 -4.91 26.24 -5.71
CA LEU A 58 -5.06 27.26 -4.67
C LEU A 58 -4.03 28.39 -4.86
N ALA A 59 -2.76 28.07 -5.11
CA ALA A 59 -1.72 29.06 -5.36
C ALA A 59 -2.03 29.92 -6.60
N LYS A 60 -2.54 29.32 -7.68
CA LYS A 60 -3.01 30.09 -8.85
C LYS A 60 -4.21 30.98 -8.52
N ALA A 61 -5.18 30.45 -7.77
CA ALA A 61 -6.39 31.17 -7.38
C ALA A 61 -6.05 32.43 -6.55
N LEU A 62 -5.07 32.34 -5.68
CA LEU A 62 -4.62 33.43 -4.81
C LEU A 62 -3.75 34.45 -5.54
N ASN A 63 -2.94 34.03 -6.50
CA ASN A 63 -1.98 34.89 -7.23
C ASN A 63 -2.38 35.18 -8.69
N CYS A 64 -3.60 34.83 -9.09
CA CYS A 64 -4.09 35.16 -10.43
C CYS A 64 -4.11 36.69 -10.66
N GLY A 65 -3.74 37.15 -11.86
CA GLY A 65 -3.79 38.56 -12.20
C GLY A 65 -5.19 39.19 -12.08
N ASN A 66 -6.25 38.39 -12.09
CA ASN A 66 -7.64 38.84 -11.91
C ASN A 66 -8.19 38.56 -10.51
N GLY A 67 -7.31 38.19 -9.54
CA GLY A 67 -7.80 37.72 -8.26
C GLY A 67 -7.15 38.29 -7.02
N PRO A 68 -7.43 37.72 -5.85
CA PRO A 68 -7.85 36.33 -5.55
C PRO A 68 -9.21 35.92 -6.14
N THR A 69 -9.26 34.76 -6.82
CA THR A 69 -10.47 34.27 -7.49
C THR A 69 -10.58 32.75 -7.37
N PRO A 70 -11.79 32.16 -7.16
CA PRO A 70 -11.96 30.71 -7.17
C PRO A 70 -11.77 30.08 -8.56
N THR A 71 -11.76 30.90 -9.64
CA THR A 71 -11.58 30.46 -11.03
C THR A 71 -10.35 31.14 -11.62
N PRO A 72 -9.14 30.59 -11.43
CA PRO A 72 -7.92 31.16 -12.00
C PRO A 72 -7.99 31.18 -13.54
N CYS A 73 -7.50 32.26 -14.16
CA CYS A 73 -7.67 32.47 -15.60
C CYS A 73 -6.78 31.59 -16.50
N ASP A 74 -5.75 30.95 -15.98
CA ASP A 74 -4.74 30.12 -16.67
C ASP A 74 -3.99 30.83 -17.84
N THR A 75 -4.28 32.11 -18.10
CA THR A 75 -3.72 32.88 -19.22
C THR A 75 -2.75 33.96 -18.80
N CYS A 76 -2.84 34.50 -17.58
CA CYS A 76 -1.90 35.51 -17.06
C CYS A 76 -0.53 34.87 -16.73
N ASP A 77 0.49 35.72 -16.60
CA ASP A 77 1.87 35.28 -16.40
C ASP A 77 2.05 34.51 -15.08
N ASN A 78 1.36 34.92 -14.01
CA ASN A 78 1.38 34.20 -12.74
C ASN A 78 0.78 32.79 -12.88
N CYS A 79 -0.37 32.63 -13.53
CA CYS A 79 -0.97 31.31 -13.76
C CYS A 79 -0.06 30.42 -14.62
N LYS A 80 0.53 30.99 -15.68
CA LYS A 80 1.46 30.25 -16.56
C LYS A 80 2.72 29.81 -15.80
N ALA A 81 3.30 30.72 -14.97
CA ALA A 81 4.48 30.42 -14.16
C ALA A 81 4.23 29.30 -13.15
N VAL A 82 3.06 29.31 -12.46
CA VAL A 82 2.69 28.22 -11.53
C VAL A 82 2.47 26.90 -12.27
N ASN A 83 1.82 26.93 -13.44
CA ASN A 83 1.63 25.71 -14.26
C ASN A 83 2.97 25.14 -14.75
N ALA A 84 3.92 26.00 -15.10
CA ALA A 84 5.26 25.59 -15.53
C ALA A 84 6.17 25.16 -14.35
N GLY A 85 5.82 25.53 -13.11
CA GLY A 85 6.61 25.23 -11.90
C GLY A 85 7.83 26.13 -11.73
N ASN A 86 7.82 27.32 -12.33
CA ASN A 86 8.94 28.32 -12.28
C ASN A 86 8.52 29.67 -11.70
N SER A 87 7.45 29.71 -10.92
CA SER A 87 7.00 30.92 -10.24
C SER A 87 7.97 31.32 -9.12
N MET A 88 8.33 32.61 -9.05
CA MET A 88 9.15 33.15 -7.97
C MET A 88 8.35 33.37 -6.66
N ASP A 89 7.03 33.45 -6.78
CA ASP A 89 6.13 33.67 -5.65
C ASP A 89 5.46 32.38 -5.14
N VAL A 90 5.60 31.27 -5.88
CA VAL A 90 5.08 29.95 -5.48
C VAL A 90 6.23 28.94 -5.51
N LEU A 91 6.75 28.65 -4.34
CA LEU A 91 7.88 27.72 -4.17
C LEU A 91 7.35 26.35 -3.76
N GLU A 92 7.66 25.34 -4.56
CA GLU A 92 7.31 23.95 -4.30
C GLU A 92 8.54 23.21 -3.80
N ILE A 93 8.45 22.68 -2.58
CA ILE A 93 9.54 22.03 -1.83
C ILE A 93 9.10 20.61 -1.51
N ASP A 94 9.90 19.63 -1.91
CA ASP A 94 9.73 18.24 -1.49
C ASP A 94 10.40 18.03 -0.13
N GLY A 95 9.62 17.71 0.89
CA GLY A 95 10.08 17.48 2.26
C GLY A 95 11.02 16.29 2.40
N ALA A 96 10.99 15.33 1.47
CA ALA A 96 11.91 14.20 1.50
C ALA A 96 13.34 14.62 1.12
N SER A 97 13.47 15.52 0.13
CA SER A 97 14.76 16.02 -0.35
C SER A 97 15.28 17.20 0.49
N ASN A 98 14.38 17.93 1.20
CA ASN A 98 14.71 19.14 1.95
C ASN A 98 14.36 19.01 3.43
N ASN A 99 14.74 17.89 4.06
CA ASN A 99 14.36 17.55 5.43
C ASN A 99 15.23 18.20 6.52
N SER A 100 16.35 18.87 6.16
CA SER A 100 17.30 19.44 7.10
C SER A 100 16.78 20.73 7.75
N VAL A 101 17.30 21.03 8.94
CA VAL A 101 16.99 22.28 9.64
C VAL A 101 17.52 23.49 8.91
N ASP A 102 18.61 23.37 8.18
CA ASP A 102 19.26 24.49 7.48
C ASP A 102 18.43 24.90 6.26
N ASN A 103 17.91 23.93 5.47
CA ASN A 103 16.98 24.23 4.38
C ASN A 103 15.75 25.03 4.86
N ILE A 104 15.23 24.68 6.04
CA ILE A 104 14.08 25.38 6.62
C ILE A 104 14.47 26.73 7.22
N ARG A 105 15.69 26.92 7.70
CA ARG A 105 16.22 28.23 8.10
C ARG A 105 16.35 29.18 6.91
N ASP A 106 16.87 28.69 5.79
CA ASP A 106 16.97 29.46 4.55
C ASP A 106 15.58 29.86 4.04
N LEU A 107 14.61 28.92 4.09
CA LEU A 107 13.23 29.22 3.78
C LEU A 107 12.68 30.32 4.68
N ARG A 108 12.95 30.28 6.00
CA ARG A 108 12.49 31.27 6.96
C ARG A 108 13.09 32.65 6.69
N GLU A 109 14.33 32.75 6.19
CA GLU A 109 14.92 34.02 5.76
C GLU A 109 14.19 34.54 4.51
N GLN A 110 13.86 33.68 3.55
CA GLN A 110 13.14 34.04 2.32
C GLN A 110 11.69 34.50 2.58
N VAL A 111 11.05 34.00 3.65
CA VAL A 111 9.68 34.38 4.07
C VAL A 111 9.57 35.86 4.39
N LYS A 112 10.67 36.52 4.78
CA LYS A 112 10.69 37.97 5.11
C LYS A 112 10.50 38.87 3.89
N TYR A 113 10.77 38.37 2.69
CA TYR A 113 10.70 39.17 1.47
C TYR A 113 9.29 39.15 0.89
N ALA A 114 8.84 40.32 0.42
CA ALA A 114 7.56 40.48 -0.26
C ALA A 114 7.50 39.65 -1.58
N PRO A 115 6.30 39.28 -2.06
CA PRO A 115 6.14 38.64 -3.37
C PRO A 115 6.57 39.62 -4.48
N MET A 116 7.05 39.07 -5.61
CA MET A 116 7.52 39.86 -6.76
C MET A 116 6.41 40.28 -7.72
N HIS A 117 5.49 39.37 -8.00
CA HIS A 117 4.44 39.54 -9.01
C HIS A 117 3.05 39.22 -8.48
N GLY A 118 2.93 38.33 -7.50
CA GLY A 118 1.67 37.90 -6.90
C GLY A 118 1.24 38.75 -5.70
N THR A 119 0.07 38.42 -5.16
CA THR A 119 -0.42 38.99 -3.89
C THR A 119 0.21 38.30 -2.69
N TYR A 120 0.48 36.99 -2.81
CA TYR A 120 1.00 36.16 -1.74
C TYR A 120 2.26 35.43 -2.16
N LYS A 121 3.18 35.25 -1.21
CA LYS A 121 4.31 34.35 -1.33
C LYS A 121 3.90 32.99 -0.74
N ILE A 122 3.82 31.97 -1.57
CA ILE A 122 3.21 30.68 -1.23
C ILE A 122 4.29 29.60 -1.20
N TYR A 123 4.36 28.89 -0.09
CA TYR A 123 5.27 27.76 0.10
C TYR A 123 4.46 26.47 0.14
N VAL A 124 4.60 25.64 -0.90
CA VAL A 124 4.01 24.32 -0.97
C VAL A 124 5.06 23.30 -0.53
N ILE A 125 4.87 22.67 0.63
CA ILE A 125 5.78 21.66 1.15
C ILE A 125 5.08 20.30 1.05
N ASP A 126 5.52 19.51 0.05
CA ASP A 126 4.99 18.15 -0.15
C ASP A 126 5.71 17.15 0.76
N GLU A 127 5.03 16.08 1.12
CA GLU A 127 5.47 15.04 2.07
C GLU A 127 6.09 15.63 3.35
N VAL A 128 5.42 16.64 3.91
CA VAL A 128 5.93 17.43 5.05
C VAL A 128 6.27 16.57 6.28
N HIS A 129 5.69 15.38 6.42
CA HIS A 129 6.01 14.43 7.50
C HIS A 129 7.47 13.91 7.47
N MET A 130 8.18 14.11 6.35
CA MET A 130 9.59 13.75 6.20
C MET A 130 10.55 14.76 6.83
N LEU A 131 10.06 15.95 7.19
CA LEU A 131 10.89 16.95 7.84
C LEU A 131 11.37 16.48 9.22
N SER A 132 12.59 16.85 9.57
CA SER A 132 13.15 16.58 10.91
C SER A 132 12.40 17.35 12.00
N LYS A 133 12.44 16.86 13.24
CA LYS A 133 11.82 17.55 14.39
C LYS A 133 12.39 18.99 14.57
N SER A 134 13.67 19.17 14.30
CA SER A 134 14.34 20.47 14.36
C SER A 134 13.87 21.42 13.25
N ALA A 135 13.57 20.90 12.05
CA ALA A 135 12.98 21.66 10.95
C ALA A 135 11.55 22.12 11.29
N PHE A 136 10.72 21.24 11.85
CA PHE A 136 9.39 21.63 12.35
C PHE A 136 9.48 22.75 13.39
N ASN A 137 10.37 22.62 14.37
CA ASN A 137 10.55 23.66 15.40
C ASN A 137 10.98 25.01 14.81
N ALA A 138 11.77 25.01 13.73
CA ALA A 138 12.16 26.23 13.04
C ALA A 138 10.99 26.93 12.34
N LEU A 139 9.97 26.16 11.88
CA LEU A 139 8.75 26.70 11.26
C LEU A 139 7.74 27.25 12.28
N LEU A 140 7.72 26.74 13.53
CA LEU A 140 6.70 27.12 14.52
C LEU A 140 6.58 28.62 14.71
N LYS A 141 7.71 29.34 14.85
CA LYS A 141 7.68 30.79 15.04
C LYS A 141 7.01 31.55 13.88
N THR A 142 7.26 31.10 12.65
CA THR A 142 6.63 31.68 11.45
C THR A 142 5.15 31.35 11.32
N LEU A 143 4.74 30.17 11.82
CA LEU A 143 3.32 29.75 11.84
C LEU A 143 2.54 30.42 12.97
N GLU A 144 3.20 30.86 14.05
CA GLU A 144 2.59 31.59 15.16
C GLU A 144 2.39 33.09 14.80
N GLU A 145 3.38 33.66 14.14
CA GLU A 145 3.39 35.07 13.72
C GLU A 145 3.68 35.16 12.21
N PRO A 146 2.73 34.72 11.35
CA PRO A 146 2.93 34.69 9.92
C PRO A 146 2.94 36.13 9.33
N PRO A 147 3.87 36.45 8.43
CA PRO A 147 3.77 37.69 7.65
C PRO A 147 2.48 37.67 6.82
N PRO A 148 1.78 38.82 6.66
CA PRO A 148 0.45 38.88 6.04
C PRO A 148 0.44 38.45 4.55
N HIS A 149 1.60 38.49 3.90
CA HIS A 149 1.79 38.12 2.50
C HIS A 149 2.23 36.67 2.31
N VAL A 150 2.34 35.85 3.37
CA VAL A 150 2.87 34.48 3.31
C VAL A 150 1.78 33.47 3.57
N ILE A 151 1.73 32.44 2.73
CA ILE A 151 0.83 31.30 2.89
C ILE A 151 1.62 29.98 2.79
N PHE A 152 1.41 29.11 3.76
CA PHE A 152 1.95 27.76 3.74
C PHE A 152 0.89 26.76 3.30
N ILE A 153 1.26 25.85 2.42
CA ILE A 153 0.41 24.71 2.02
C ILE A 153 1.23 23.44 2.24
N PHE A 154 0.92 22.73 3.31
CA PHE A 154 1.53 21.45 3.63
C PHE A 154 0.74 20.32 2.99
N ALA A 155 1.41 19.35 2.38
CA ALA A 155 0.80 18.12 1.90
C ALA A 155 1.48 16.91 2.55
N THR A 156 0.70 15.90 2.92
CA THR A 156 1.23 14.69 3.56
C THR A 156 0.36 13.47 3.29
N THR A 157 0.99 12.31 3.22
CA THR A 157 0.32 11.01 3.27
C THR A 157 0.09 10.52 4.70
N GLU A 158 0.83 11.05 5.68
CA GLU A 158 0.87 10.56 7.06
C GLU A 158 0.70 11.71 8.08
N ALA A 159 -0.54 12.18 8.24
CA ALA A 159 -0.86 13.26 9.17
C ALA A 159 -0.57 12.94 10.64
N ASN A 160 -0.60 11.65 11.01
CA ASN A 160 -0.32 11.16 12.36
C ASN A 160 1.15 11.31 12.77
N LYS A 161 2.07 11.46 11.82
CA LYS A 161 3.49 11.74 12.10
C LYS A 161 3.78 13.22 12.39
N LEU A 162 2.82 14.11 12.14
CA LEU A 162 3.01 15.55 12.35
C LEU A 162 2.88 15.91 13.84
N PRO A 163 3.74 16.82 14.34
CA PRO A 163 3.63 17.35 15.70
C PRO A 163 2.28 18.04 15.91
N HIS A 164 1.67 17.82 17.07
CA HIS A 164 0.39 18.45 17.43
C HIS A 164 0.47 19.98 17.42
N THR A 165 1.65 20.54 17.71
CA THR A 165 1.92 21.98 17.65
C THR A 165 1.76 22.59 16.25
N ILE A 166 2.02 21.81 15.19
CA ILE A 166 1.74 22.20 13.80
C ILE A 166 0.25 22.06 13.51
N LEU A 167 -0.35 20.90 13.88
CA LEU A 167 -1.77 20.62 13.61
C LEU A 167 -2.72 21.66 14.19
N SER A 168 -2.38 22.27 15.33
CA SER A 168 -3.19 23.31 15.96
C SER A 168 -3.12 24.69 15.26
N ARG A 169 -2.22 24.89 14.30
CA ARG A 169 -1.97 26.16 13.61
C ARG A 169 -2.29 26.14 12.12
N VAL A 170 -2.77 25.02 11.62
CA VAL A 170 -3.07 24.82 10.19
C VAL A 170 -4.54 24.48 9.98
N GLN A 171 -5.11 24.94 8.88
CA GLN A 171 -6.43 24.52 8.45
C GLN A 171 -6.31 23.17 7.71
N ARG A 172 -6.87 22.09 8.30
CA ARG A 172 -6.75 20.73 7.77
C ARG A 172 -7.85 20.42 6.76
N PHE A 173 -7.46 19.74 5.67
CA PHE A 173 -8.32 19.21 4.63
C PHE A 173 -7.98 17.74 4.39
N ASP A 174 -8.95 16.85 4.60
CA ASP A 174 -8.78 15.40 4.45
C ASP A 174 -9.27 14.95 3.08
N PHE A 175 -8.33 14.61 2.20
CA PHE A 175 -8.60 14.06 0.87
C PHE A 175 -8.99 12.61 0.97
N LYS A 176 -10.10 12.25 0.37
CA LYS A 176 -10.61 10.88 0.32
C LYS A 176 -10.03 10.12 -0.86
N ARG A 177 -10.00 8.79 -0.77
CA ARG A 177 -9.80 7.94 -1.94
C ARG A 177 -10.90 8.21 -2.95
N ILE A 178 -10.53 8.25 -4.23
CA ILE A 178 -11.47 8.48 -5.31
C ILE A 178 -12.16 7.14 -5.61
N SER A 179 -13.48 7.15 -5.76
CA SER A 179 -14.22 5.93 -6.09
C SER A 179 -13.82 5.38 -7.46
N GLU A 180 -13.88 4.05 -7.62
CA GLU A 180 -13.62 3.40 -8.91
C GLU A 180 -14.51 3.97 -10.02
N ALA A 181 -15.77 4.26 -9.72
CA ALA A 181 -16.71 4.89 -10.65
C ALA A 181 -16.21 6.25 -11.15
N ASN A 182 -15.78 7.13 -10.25
CA ASN A 182 -15.27 8.45 -10.60
C ASN A 182 -13.94 8.37 -11.38
N ILE A 183 -13.08 7.40 -11.06
CA ILE A 183 -11.84 7.16 -11.82
C ILE A 183 -12.20 6.71 -13.23
N ARG A 184 -13.10 5.73 -13.37
CA ARG A 184 -13.56 5.24 -14.68
C ARG A 184 -14.17 6.36 -15.52
N GLU A 185 -15.10 7.14 -14.98
CA GLU A 185 -15.71 8.28 -15.69
C GLU A 185 -14.64 9.28 -16.17
N ARG A 186 -13.63 9.54 -15.35
CA ARG A 186 -12.53 10.43 -15.76
C ARG A 186 -11.70 9.81 -16.88
N LEU A 187 -11.43 8.51 -16.84
CA LEU A 187 -10.72 7.80 -17.91
C LEU A 187 -11.54 7.77 -19.21
N GLU A 188 -12.86 7.52 -19.14
CA GLU A 188 -13.79 7.59 -20.28
C GLU A 188 -13.77 8.98 -20.92
N TYR A 189 -13.82 10.04 -20.10
CA TYR A 189 -13.70 11.42 -20.60
C TYR A 189 -12.37 11.63 -21.32
N ILE A 190 -11.26 11.18 -20.77
CA ILE A 190 -9.93 11.29 -21.38
C ILE A 190 -9.87 10.52 -22.69
N CYS A 191 -10.41 9.30 -22.75
CA CYS A 191 -10.49 8.50 -23.98
C CYS A 191 -11.26 9.24 -25.08
N SER A 192 -12.37 9.89 -24.73
CA SER A 192 -13.15 10.67 -25.69
C SER A 192 -12.36 11.86 -26.27
N GLN A 193 -11.54 12.52 -25.47
CA GLN A 193 -10.70 13.65 -25.89
C GLN A 193 -9.48 13.23 -26.72
N GLU A 194 -8.93 12.04 -26.44
CA GLU A 194 -7.75 11.50 -27.13
C GLU A 194 -8.12 10.58 -28.33
N SER A 195 -9.42 10.43 -28.63
CA SER A 195 -9.90 9.53 -29.69
C SER A 195 -9.47 8.07 -29.51
N ILE A 196 -9.43 7.61 -28.25
CA ILE A 196 -9.12 6.23 -27.86
C ILE A 196 -10.44 5.47 -27.72
N GLN A 197 -10.46 4.21 -28.19
CA GLN A 197 -11.63 3.33 -28.06
C GLN A 197 -11.35 2.27 -26.97
N PRO A 198 -11.82 2.50 -25.73
CA PRO A 198 -11.62 1.55 -24.65
C PRO A 198 -12.76 0.52 -24.58
N GLU A 199 -12.42 -0.72 -24.26
CA GLU A 199 -13.37 -1.65 -23.66
C GLU A 199 -13.65 -1.22 -22.21
N ARG A 200 -14.92 -1.25 -21.82
CA ARG A 200 -15.34 -0.83 -20.48
C ARG A 200 -14.65 -1.62 -19.37
N GLU A 201 -14.52 -2.93 -19.57
CA GLU A 201 -13.87 -3.86 -18.65
C GLU A 201 -12.39 -3.51 -18.43
N ALA A 202 -11.71 -3.01 -19.46
CA ALA A 202 -10.33 -2.55 -19.35
C ALA A 202 -10.21 -1.31 -18.44
N LEU A 203 -11.12 -0.34 -18.58
CA LEU A 203 -11.14 0.84 -17.71
C LEU A 203 -11.53 0.50 -16.27
N GLU A 204 -12.44 -0.44 -16.07
CA GLU A 204 -12.80 -0.96 -14.74
C GLU A 204 -11.60 -1.65 -14.07
N ALA A 205 -10.85 -2.46 -14.82
CA ALA A 205 -9.65 -3.12 -14.31
C ALA A 205 -8.56 -2.12 -13.91
N ILE A 206 -8.32 -1.08 -14.73
CA ILE A 206 -7.39 0.01 -14.41
C ILE A 206 -7.85 0.76 -13.15
N SER A 207 -9.15 1.10 -13.08
CA SER A 207 -9.72 1.86 -11.96
C SER A 207 -9.61 1.11 -10.63
N ARG A 208 -9.85 -0.21 -10.65
CA ARG A 208 -9.71 -1.09 -9.49
C ARG A 208 -8.24 -1.20 -9.04
N LYS A 209 -7.31 -1.44 -9.98
CA LYS A 209 -5.87 -1.55 -9.69
C LYS A 209 -5.27 -0.25 -9.14
N ALA A 210 -5.86 0.90 -9.48
CA ALA A 210 -5.42 2.22 -9.00
C ALA A 210 -5.73 2.51 -7.53
N ASP A 211 -6.55 1.71 -6.87
CA ASP A 211 -6.87 1.79 -5.43
C ASP A 211 -7.20 3.22 -4.95
N GLY A 212 -8.03 3.93 -5.72
CA GLY A 212 -8.46 5.29 -5.39
C GLY A 212 -7.46 6.41 -5.69
N SER A 213 -6.36 6.12 -6.39
CA SER A 213 -5.35 7.08 -6.82
C SER A 213 -5.54 7.45 -8.29
N MET A 214 -5.95 8.70 -8.59
CA MET A 214 -6.06 9.17 -9.98
C MET A 214 -4.70 9.21 -10.69
N ARG A 215 -3.62 9.50 -9.97
CA ARG A 215 -2.29 9.55 -10.56
C ARG A 215 -1.85 8.16 -11.03
N ASP A 216 -2.09 7.14 -10.20
CA ASP A 216 -1.71 5.77 -10.52
C ASP A 216 -2.65 5.22 -11.61
N ALA A 217 -3.95 5.56 -11.59
CA ALA A 217 -4.88 5.25 -12.68
C ALA A 217 -4.41 5.77 -14.04
N LEU A 218 -4.00 7.04 -14.10
CA LEU A 218 -3.48 7.65 -15.33
C LEU A 218 -2.14 7.05 -15.77
N SER A 219 -1.30 6.64 -14.82
CA SER A 219 -0.03 5.98 -15.12
C SER A 219 -0.23 4.57 -15.66
N LEU A 220 -1.14 3.80 -15.06
CA LEU A 220 -1.53 2.46 -15.54
C LEU A 220 -2.22 2.55 -16.90
N PHE A 221 -3.11 3.52 -17.08
CA PHE A 221 -3.76 3.80 -18.36
C PHE A 221 -2.72 4.08 -19.46
N ASP A 222 -1.74 4.90 -19.16
CA ASP A 222 -0.67 5.27 -20.07
C ASP A 222 0.17 4.05 -20.51
N GLN A 223 0.47 3.15 -19.56
CA GLN A 223 1.16 1.88 -19.84
C GLN A 223 0.34 0.97 -20.75
N VAL A 224 -0.96 0.81 -20.46
CA VAL A 224 -1.85 -0.03 -21.29
C VAL A 224 -2.01 0.58 -22.67
N TYR A 225 -2.19 1.90 -22.77
CA TYR A 225 -2.29 2.62 -24.04
C TYR A 225 -1.01 2.51 -24.87
N ALA A 226 0.15 2.63 -24.25
CA ALA A 226 1.44 2.47 -24.92
C ALA A 226 1.63 1.06 -25.49
N PHE A 227 1.07 0.04 -24.84
CA PHE A 227 1.13 -1.36 -25.27
C PHE A 227 0.12 -1.68 -26.38
N SER A 228 -1.13 -1.22 -26.24
CA SER A 228 -2.25 -1.60 -27.12
C SER A 228 -2.52 -0.63 -28.25
N GLY A 229 -2.00 0.60 -28.19
CA GLY A 229 -2.37 1.67 -29.11
C GLY A 229 -3.81 2.14 -28.89
N ALA A 230 -4.50 2.52 -29.98
CA ALA A 230 -5.83 3.14 -29.90
C ALA A 230 -6.96 2.20 -29.44
N ALA A 231 -6.80 0.88 -29.59
CA ALA A 231 -7.79 -0.12 -29.17
C ALA A 231 -7.40 -0.69 -27.79
N LEU A 232 -7.98 -0.13 -26.74
CA LEU A 232 -7.68 -0.49 -25.36
C LEU A 232 -8.57 -1.65 -24.92
N THR A 233 -8.10 -2.89 -25.08
CA THR A 233 -8.83 -4.11 -24.79
C THR A 233 -8.56 -4.65 -23.39
N MET A 234 -9.49 -5.45 -22.84
CA MET A 234 -9.30 -6.14 -21.56
C MET A 234 -8.10 -7.10 -21.61
N GLU A 235 -7.83 -7.73 -22.75
CA GLU A 235 -6.68 -8.62 -22.89
C GLU A 235 -5.34 -7.86 -22.75
N SER A 236 -5.25 -6.69 -23.39
CA SER A 236 -4.06 -5.83 -23.25
C SER A 236 -3.90 -5.29 -21.83
N ALA A 237 -4.99 -4.85 -21.21
CA ALA A 237 -4.99 -4.43 -19.82
C ALA A 237 -4.52 -5.56 -18.89
N ARG A 238 -5.03 -6.78 -19.07
CA ARG A 238 -4.62 -7.96 -18.29
C ARG A 238 -3.13 -8.22 -18.38
N LYS A 239 -2.55 -8.23 -19.59
CA LYS A 239 -1.13 -8.48 -19.80
C LYS A 239 -0.24 -7.42 -19.15
N VAL A 240 -0.61 -6.15 -19.30
CA VAL A 240 0.19 -5.03 -18.78
C VAL A 240 0.07 -4.89 -17.25
N LEU A 241 -1.14 -5.08 -16.72
CA LEU A 241 -1.41 -4.95 -15.29
C LEU A 241 -1.07 -6.20 -14.49
N GLY A 242 -0.70 -7.31 -15.14
CA GLY A 242 -0.43 -8.59 -14.47
C GLY A 242 -1.67 -9.17 -13.79
N LEU A 243 -2.84 -9.05 -14.45
CA LEU A 243 -4.08 -9.60 -13.88
C LEU A 243 -4.26 -11.05 -14.27
N PRO A 244 -4.70 -11.92 -13.35
CA PRO A 244 -4.92 -13.33 -13.64
C PRO A 244 -6.04 -13.53 -14.66
N ARG A 245 -5.97 -14.64 -15.41
CA ARG A 245 -7.06 -15.05 -16.30
C ARG A 245 -8.29 -15.47 -15.50
N GLU A 246 -9.45 -15.21 -16.08
CA GLU A 246 -10.68 -15.83 -15.58
C GLU A 246 -10.53 -17.34 -15.54
N GLY A 247 -11.00 -17.97 -14.47
CA GLY A 247 -10.89 -19.42 -14.27
C GLY A 247 -9.59 -19.93 -13.66
N LEU A 248 -8.50 -19.14 -13.60
CA LEU A 248 -7.26 -19.56 -12.93
C LEU A 248 -7.53 -19.91 -11.46
N PHE A 249 -8.25 -19.03 -10.77
CA PHE A 249 -8.58 -19.25 -9.36
C PHE A 249 -9.67 -20.30 -9.14
N ASP A 250 -10.54 -20.50 -10.13
CA ASP A 250 -11.53 -21.61 -10.09
C ASP A 250 -10.82 -22.96 -10.13
N GLY A 251 -9.82 -23.09 -11.03
CA GLY A 251 -8.97 -24.29 -11.10
C GLY A 251 -8.13 -24.48 -9.84
N LEU A 252 -7.58 -23.39 -9.30
CA LEU A 252 -6.79 -23.44 -8.06
C LEU A 252 -7.65 -23.82 -6.85
N LEU A 253 -8.87 -23.27 -6.72
CA LEU A 253 -9.80 -23.66 -5.67
C LEU A 253 -10.18 -25.13 -5.79
N SER A 254 -10.47 -25.62 -7.00
CA SER A 254 -10.77 -27.03 -7.25
C SER A 254 -9.61 -27.94 -6.86
N ALA A 255 -8.36 -27.52 -7.15
CA ALA A 255 -7.16 -28.24 -6.74
C ALA A 255 -6.98 -28.28 -5.22
N LEU A 256 -7.30 -27.19 -4.51
CA LEU A 256 -7.27 -27.15 -3.04
C LEU A 256 -8.32 -28.06 -2.42
N ILE A 257 -9.54 -28.12 -3.01
CA ILE A 257 -10.64 -28.98 -2.55
C ILE A 257 -10.32 -30.46 -2.76
N SER A 258 -9.69 -30.81 -3.88
CA SER A 258 -9.30 -32.20 -4.21
C SER A 258 -7.95 -32.60 -3.57
N HIS A 259 -7.32 -31.76 -2.77
CA HIS A 259 -6.00 -32.02 -2.16
C HIS A 259 -4.89 -32.27 -3.19
N ASP A 260 -5.04 -31.74 -4.41
CA ASP A 260 -4.07 -31.92 -5.50
C ASP A 260 -2.96 -30.83 -5.44
N GLN A 261 -1.90 -31.14 -4.70
CA GLN A 261 -0.73 -30.28 -4.58
C GLN A 261 -0.05 -30.00 -5.92
N LYS A 262 -0.06 -30.97 -6.86
CA LYS A 262 0.55 -30.84 -8.17
C LYS A 262 -0.21 -29.83 -9.03
N ALA A 263 -1.54 -29.89 -9.01
CA ALA A 263 -2.37 -28.92 -9.72
C ALA A 263 -2.21 -27.49 -9.14
N CYS A 264 -2.14 -27.35 -7.80
CA CYS A 264 -1.84 -26.08 -7.17
C CYS A 264 -0.48 -25.50 -7.62
N PHE A 265 0.57 -26.32 -7.63
CA PHE A 265 1.88 -25.92 -8.10
C PHE A 265 1.84 -25.49 -9.58
N THR A 266 1.13 -26.24 -10.43
CA THR A 266 1.00 -25.92 -11.86
C THR A 266 0.31 -24.58 -12.08
N ALA A 267 -0.77 -24.29 -11.34
CA ALA A 267 -1.49 -23.02 -11.41
C ALA A 267 -0.60 -21.84 -11.01
N ILE A 268 0.20 -21.97 -9.96
CA ILE A 268 1.16 -20.93 -9.54
C ILE A 268 2.25 -20.73 -10.61
N GLN A 269 2.75 -21.81 -11.21
CA GLN A 269 3.73 -21.74 -12.29
C GLN A 269 3.17 -21.04 -13.54
N GLU A 270 1.89 -21.30 -13.87
CA GLU A 270 1.21 -20.64 -14.98
C GLU A 270 1.06 -19.14 -14.74
N ALA A 271 0.57 -18.74 -13.55
CA ALA A 271 0.49 -17.34 -13.15
C ALA A 271 1.86 -16.63 -13.29
N HIS A 272 2.92 -17.29 -12.84
CA HIS A 272 4.27 -16.73 -12.93
C HIS A 272 4.77 -16.60 -14.38
N ARG A 273 4.46 -17.56 -15.26
CA ARG A 273 4.78 -17.49 -16.70
C ARG A 273 4.03 -16.36 -17.40
N GLU A 274 2.83 -16.03 -16.93
CA GLU A 274 2.05 -14.87 -17.41
C GLU A 274 2.55 -13.53 -16.90
N GLY A 275 3.61 -13.54 -16.06
CA GLY A 275 4.19 -12.31 -15.50
C GLY A 275 3.43 -11.74 -14.31
N ILE A 276 2.53 -12.50 -13.69
CA ILE A 276 1.82 -12.06 -12.49
C ILE A 276 2.78 -12.07 -11.31
N GLU A 277 2.92 -10.94 -10.64
CA GLU A 277 3.75 -10.87 -9.46
C GLU A 277 3.17 -11.68 -8.30
N THR A 278 4.05 -12.32 -7.52
CA THR A 278 3.67 -13.20 -6.41
C THR A 278 2.76 -12.53 -5.38
N THR A 279 3.02 -11.26 -5.07
CA THR A 279 2.19 -10.48 -4.14
C THR A 279 0.80 -10.21 -4.73
N ASP A 280 0.75 -9.78 -6.00
CA ASP A 280 -0.50 -9.49 -6.70
C ASP A 280 -1.35 -10.76 -6.86
N PHE A 281 -0.72 -11.92 -7.14
CA PHE A 281 -1.39 -13.22 -7.18
C PHE A 281 -2.07 -13.56 -5.86
N LEU A 282 -1.37 -13.39 -4.72
CA LEU A 282 -1.96 -13.65 -3.40
C LEU A 282 -3.09 -12.67 -3.04
N VAL A 283 -2.92 -11.39 -3.36
CA VAL A 283 -3.96 -10.37 -3.12
C VAL A 283 -5.20 -10.72 -3.94
N ALA A 284 -5.05 -11.02 -5.23
CA ALA A 284 -6.16 -11.36 -6.11
C ALA A 284 -6.85 -12.67 -5.68
N PHE A 285 -6.09 -13.69 -5.23
CA PHE A 285 -6.69 -14.90 -4.67
C PHE A 285 -7.39 -14.66 -3.34
N GLY A 286 -6.89 -13.73 -2.52
CA GLY A 286 -7.57 -13.27 -1.30
C GLY A 286 -8.92 -12.59 -1.59
N GLU A 287 -8.96 -11.71 -2.60
CA GLU A 287 -10.19 -11.08 -3.09
C GLU A 287 -11.18 -12.12 -3.66
N TYR A 288 -10.67 -13.09 -4.40
CA TYR A 288 -11.48 -14.21 -4.91
C TYR A 288 -12.13 -14.97 -3.75
N ASN A 289 -11.39 -15.34 -2.71
CA ASN A 289 -11.93 -16.03 -1.53
C ASN A 289 -12.95 -15.19 -0.77
N ARG A 290 -12.70 -13.86 -0.63
CA ARG A 290 -13.67 -12.93 -0.06
C ARG A 290 -14.98 -12.94 -0.86
N ASN A 291 -14.88 -12.82 -2.18
CA ASN A 291 -16.02 -12.76 -3.06
C ASN A 291 -16.82 -14.10 -3.02
N LEU A 292 -16.12 -15.26 -2.99
CA LEU A 292 -16.73 -16.56 -2.81
C LEU A 292 -17.50 -16.65 -1.48
N LEU A 293 -16.91 -16.21 -0.37
CA LEU A 293 -17.55 -16.25 0.93
C LEU A 293 -18.82 -15.40 0.96
N PHE A 294 -18.71 -14.12 0.53
CA PHE A 294 -19.82 -13.19 0.64
C PHE A 294 -20.91 -13.39 -0.42
N SER A 295 -20.60 -13.94 -1.61
CA SER A 295 -21.63 -14.33 -2.58
C SER A 295 -22.52 -15.43 -2.00
N ARG A 296 -21.96 -16.39 -1.25
CA ARG A 296 -22.69 -17.45 -0.56
C ARG A 296 -23.53 -16.94 0.61
N GLN A 297 -23.14 -15.83 1.21
CA GLN A 297 -23.90 -15.15 2.28
C GLN A 297 -24.99 -14.20 1.74
N GLY A 298 -25.18 -14.11 0.42
CA GLY A 298 -26.20 -13.29 -0.21
C GLY A 298 -25.88 -11.80 -0.30
N VAL A 299 -24.62 -11.40 -0.17
CA VAL A 299 -24.19 -10.01 -0.44
C VAL A 299 -24.30 -9.76 -1.93
N SER A 300 -24.91 -8.63 -2.34
CA SER A 300 -25.22 -8.34 -3.75
C SER A 300 -23.96 -8.25 -4.64
N ALA A 301 -24.11 -8.66 -5.91
CA ALA A 301 -23.05 -8.57 -6.92
C ALA A 301 -22.45 -7.17 -7.02
N VAL A 302 -23.28 -6.13 -6.98
CA VAL A 302 -22.85 -4.72 -7.03
C VAL A 302 -21.95 -4.36 -5.85
N ALA A 303 -22.28 -4.82 -4.64
CA ALA A 303 -21.47 -4.57 -3.44
C ALA A 303 -20.11 -5.28 -3.48
N LEU A 304 -20.04 -6.42 -4.20
CA LEU A 304 -18.80 -7.18 -4.40
C LEU A 304 -17.98 -6.69 -5.62
N GLY A 305 -18.55 -5.79 -6.44
CA GLY A 305 -17.92 -5.33 -7.68
C GLY A 305 -17.86 -6.42 -8.76
N LEU A 306 -18.86 -7.34 -8.78
CA LEU A 306 -18.94 -8.45 -9.70
C LEU A 306 -20.05 -8.24 -10.73
N SER A 307 -19.87 -8.83 -11.94
CA SER A 307 -20.99 -9.01 -12.86
C SER A 307 -21.95 -10.06 -12.30
N GLU A 308 -23.24 -9.95 -12.69
CA GLU A 308 -24.27 -10.88 -12.21
C GLU A 308 -23.97 -12.33 -12.56
N ASN A 309 -23.45 -12.58 -13.77
CA ASN A 309 -23.05 -13.92 -14.20
C ASN A 309 -21.94 -14.48 -13.31
N ARG A 310 -20.89 -13.69 -13.05
CA ARG A 310 -19.76 -14.11 -12.21
C ARG A 310 -20.17 -14.35 -10.77
N TYR A 311 -21.10 -13.52 -10.27
CA TYR A 311 -21.68 -13.72 -8.94
C TYR A 311 -22.39 -15.06 -8.80
N GLN A 312 -23.24 -15.42 -9.77
CA GLN A 312 -23.97 -16.69 -9.77
C GLN A 312 -23.03 -17.89 -9.88
N GLU A 313 -21.99 -17.81 -10.73
CA GLU A 313 -20.95 -18.83 -10.83
C GLU A 313 -20.25 -19.06 -9.49
N LEU A 314 -19.80 -17.99 -8.84
CA LEU A 314 -19.13 -18.07 -7.54
C LEU A 314 -20.05 -18.60 -6.44
N ALA A 315 -21.32 -18.14 -6.39
CA ALA A 315 -22.28 -18.62 -5.39
C ALA A 315 -22.59 -20.11 -5.52
N ALA A 316 -22.58 -20.64 -6.75
CA ALA A 316 -22.79 -22.07 -7.04
C ALA A 316 -21.50 -22.89 -6.94
N MET A 317 -20.33 -22.24 -6.86
CA MET A 317 -19.04 -22.93 -6.87
C MET A 317 -18.76 -23.62 -5.55
N ALA A 318 -18.18 -24.82 -5.64
CA ALA A 318 -17.67 -25.60 -4.51
C ALA A 318 -18.67 -25.76 -3.34
N PRO A 319 -19.87 -26.33 -3.58
CA PRO A 319 -20.88 -26.50 -2.54
C PRO A 319 -20.39 -27.36 -1.37
N GLU A 320 -19.38 -28.18 -1.59
CA GLU A 320 -18.74 -29.04 -0.58
C GLU A 320 -17.83 -28.27 0.38
N LEU A 321 -17.34 -27.07 0.00
CA LEU A 321 -16.45 -26.26 0.81
C LEU A 321 -17.29 -25.48 1.84
N ARG A 322 -16.90 -25.56 3.11
CA ARG A 322 -17.57 -24.82 4.18
C ARG A 322 -17.01 -23.41 4.31
N ASP A 323 -17.82 -22.50 4.83
CA ASP A 323 -17.37 -21.12 5.10
C ASP A 323 -16.14 -21.10 6.03
N GLY A 324 -16.07 -22.06 6.99
CA GLY A 324 -14.91 -22.22 7.86
C GLY A 324 -13.61 -22.54 7.11
N ASP A 325 -13.67 -23.29 6.01
CA ASP A 325 -12.49 -23.59 5.19
C ASP A 325 -12.05 -22.37 4.38
N ILE A 326 -13.02 -21.61 3.83
CA ILE A 326 -12.73 -20.35 3.12
C ILE A 326 -12.06 -19.33 4.07
N ILE A 327 -12.56 -19.22 5.32
CA ILE A 327 -11.96 -18.34 6.34
C ILE A 327 -10.54 -18.80 6.70
N ARG A 328 -10.28 -20.12 6.79
CA ARG A 328 -8.92 -20.64 7.01
C ARG A 328 -7.99 -20.30 5.85
N PHE A 329 -8.44 -20.46 4.60
CA PHE A 329 -7.66 -20.03 3.43
C PHE A 329 -7.36 -18.54 3.47
N ALA A 330 -8.36 -17.70 3.75
CA ALA A 330 -8.16 -16.25 3.88
C ALA A 330 -7.12 -15.90 4.96
N LYS A 331 -7.15 -16.61 6.12
CA LYS A 331 -6.15 -16.43 7.18
C LYS A 331 -4.75 -16.81 6.67
N MET A 332 -4.60 -17.95 6.00
CA MET A 332 -3.31 -18.39 5.49
C MET A 332 -2.77 -17.46 4.40
N ILE A 333 -3.63 -16.92 3.53
CA ILE A 333 -3.25 -15.91 2.54
C ILE A 333 -2.73 -14.64 3.24
N SER A 334 -3.43 -14.18 4.28
CA SER A 334 -2.99 -13.02 5.08
C SER A 334 -1.62 -13.26 5.73
N ASP A 335 -1.39 -14.45 6.27
CA ASP A 335 -0.12 -14.84 6.89
C ASP A 335 1.01 -14.92 5.83
N LEU A 336 0.73 -15.46 4.64
CA LEU A 336 1.67 -15.48 3.53
C LEU A 336 2.03 -14.07 3.05
N LEU A 337 1.06 -13.18 2.91
CA LEU A 337 1.30 -11.77 2.56
C LEU A 337 2.19 -11.06 3.58
N ALA A 338 2.03 -11.36 4.85
CA ALA A 338 2.92 -10.84 5.90
C ALA A 338 4.34 -11.41 5.78
N GLN A 339 4.48 -12.71 5.51
CA GLN A 339 5.77 -13.39 5.34
C GLN A 339 6.52 -12.91 4.10
N LEU A 340 5.83 -12.59 2.99
CA LEU A 340 6.46 -12.12 1.76
C LEU A 340 7.28 -10.84 1.95
N LYS A 341 6.93 -9.99 2.90
CA LYS A 341 7.67 -8.74 3.18
C LYS A 341 9.12 -8.98 3.61
N THR A 342 9.42 -10.14 4.18
CA THR A 342 10.75 -10.50 4.70
C THR A 342 11.34 -11.76 4.06
N ALA A 343 10.60 -12.37 3.13
CA ALA A 343 11.01 -13.64 2.52
C ALA A 343 12.20 -13.44 1.56
N ALA A 344 13.25 -14.24 1.72
CA ALA A 344 14.37 -14.28 0.79
C ALA A 344 13.98 -14.84 -0.59
N ASN A 345 12.98 -15.75 -0.63
CA ASN A 345 12.43 -16.31 -1.87
C ASN A 345 10.89 -16.27 -1.82
N PRO A 346 10.27 -15.19 -2.32
CA PRO A 346 8.83 -15.00 -2.32
C PRO A 346 8.07 -16.15 -2.99
N ARG A 347 8.56 -16.63 -4.14
CA ARG A 347 7.94 -17.69 -4.91
C ARG A 347 7.88 -19.00 -4.13
N LEU A 348 8.99 -19.44 -3.58
CA LEU A 348 9.04 -20.66 -2.77
C LEU A 348 8.11 -20.60 -1.56
N THR A 349 8.02 -19.43 -0.92
CA THR A 349 7.11 -19.21 0.22
C THR A 349 5.65 -19.44 -0.19
N VAL A 350 5.24 -18.95 -1.37
CA VAL A 350 3.88 -19.15 -1.87
C VAL A 350 3.63 -20.59 -2.29
N GLU A 351 4.54 -21.21 -3.05
CA GLU A 351 4.44 -22.62 -3.46
C GLU A 351 4.23 -23.55 -2.25
N LEU A 352 5.04 -23.40 -1.20
CA LEU A 352 4.91 -24.16 0.05
C LEU A 352 3.63 -23.80 0.82
N GLY A 353 3.22 -22.55 0.81
CA GLY A 353 1.97 -22.10 1.41
C GLY A 353 0.75 -22.80 0.79
N PHE A 354 0.68 -22.87 -0.53
CA PHE A 354 -0.41 -23.57 -1.23
C PHE A 354 -0.33 -25.09 -1.08
N ALA A 355 0.86 -25.68 -1.08
CA ALA A 355 1.04 -27.09 -0.76
C ALA A 355 0.48 -27.43 0.65
N ARG A 356 0.73 -26.53 1.62
CA ARG A 356 0.16 -26.65 2.97
C ARG A 356 -1.35 -26.47 2.97
N MET A 357 -1.91 -25.50 2.22
CA MET A 357 -3.37 -25.33 2.09
C MET A 357 -4.02 -26.57 1.50
N ALA A 358 -3.43 -27.15 0.46
CA ALA A 358 -3.93 -28.39 -0.17
C ALA A 358 -3.84 -29.62 0.75
N SER A 359 -2.98 -29.59 1.79
CA SER A 359 -2.85 -30.68 2.77
C SER A 359 -3.82 -30.56 3.96
N LEU A 360 -4.63 -29.51 4.03
CA LEU A 360 -5.52 -29.29 5.16
C LEU A 360 -6.78 -30.16 5.06
N ASP A 361 -7.08 -30.89 6.13
CA ASP A 361 -8.37 -31.54 6.28
C ASP A 361 -9.50 -30.52 6.42
N ARG A 362 -10.69 -30.89 5.95
CA ARG A 362 -11.90 -30.04 6.02
C ARG A 362 -12.30 -29.78 7.47
N VAL A 363 -12.87 -28.59 7.73
CA VAL A 363 -13.40 -28.24 9.05
C VAL A 363 -14.61 -29.12 9.36
N ILE A 364 -14.55 -29.86 10.47
CA ILE A 364 -15.64 -30.70 10.96
C ILE A 364 -16.30 -29.96 12.13
N SER A 365 -17.63 -29.88 12.13
CA SER A 365 -18.37 -29.30 13.25
C SER A 365 -18.40 -30.26 14.45
N LEU A 366 -18.28 -29.75 15.67
CA LEU A 366 -18.36 -30.56 16.88
C LEU A 366 -19.66 -31.35 16.97
N SER A 367 -20.77 -30.82 16.47
CA SER A 367 -22.06 -31.49 16.37
C SER A 367 -22.01 -32.77 15.50
N GLN A 368 -21.25 -32.78 14.41
CA GLN A 368 -21.04 -33.95 13.56
C GLN A 368 -20.16 -35.01 14.25
N VAL A 369 -19.13 -34.54 14.99
CA VAL A 369 -18.32 -35.46 15.81
C VAL A 369 -19.18 -36.15 16.88
N LEU A 370 -20.04 -35.36 17.52
CA LEU A 370 -20.93 -35.86 18.58
C LEU A 370 -22.07 -36.71 18.04
N ALA A 371 -22.54 -36.52 16.80
CA ALA A 371 -23.59 -37.32 16.17
C ALA A 371 -23.09 -38.71 15.68
N GLN A 372 -21.80 -39.02 15.81
CA GLN A 372 -21.19 -40.29 15.34
C GLN A 372 -21.35 -40.58 13.83
N ASP A 373 -21.63 -39.54 13.02
CA ASP A 373 -21.80 -39.68 11.56
C ASP A 373 -20.47 -39.77 10.79
N PHE A 374 -19.42 -40.25 11.45
CA PHE A 374 -18.15 -40.54 10.76
C PHE A 374 -18.14 -42.01 10.31
N PRO A 375 -17.95 -42.29 9.03
CA PRO A 375 -17.56 -43.63 8.63
C PRO A 375 -16.18 -43.91 9.25
N ILE A 376 -16.16 -44.76 10.27
CA ILE A 376 -14.89 -45.29 10.81
C ILE A 376 -14.20 -46.00 9.66
N PRO A 377 -12.98 -45.65 9.25
CA PRO A 377 -12.28 -46.43 8.24
C PRO A 377 -12.12 -47.85 8.79
N THR A 378 -12.84 -48.78 8.18
CA THR A 378 -12.71 -50.20 8.49
C THR A 378 -11.26 -50.56 8.22
N GLN A 379 -10.53 -50.89 9.29
CA GLN A 379 -9.17 -51.38 9.18
C GLN A 379 -9.12 -52.50 8.18
N ALA A 380 -8.28 -52.36 7.16
CA ALA A 380 -8.00 -53.39 6.19
C ALA A 380 -7.66 -54.68 6.95
N GLN A 381 -8.50 -55.70 6.78
CA GLN A 381 -8.22 -57.05 7.31
C GLN A 381 -6.88 -57.48 6.74
N THR A 382 -5.91 -57.57 7.61
CA THR A 382 -4.62 -58.21 7.36
C THR A 382 -4.92 -59.70 7.12
N THR A 383 -4.92 -60.13 5.89
CA THR A 383 -4.90 -61.55 5.51
C THR A 383 -3.57 -62.12 6.01
N THR A 384 -3.66 -62.93 7.07
CA THR A 384 -2.56 -63.79 7.51
C THR A 384 -2.42 -64.95 6.52
N PRO A 385 -1.21 -65.24 6.03
CA PRO A 385 -1.01 -66.50 5.28
C PRO A 385 -0.94 -67.66 6.25
N THR A 386 -1.79 -68.65 5.96
CA THR A 386 -1.81 -69.99 6.55
C THR A 386 -0.52 -70.70 6.20
N THR A 387 0.26 -71.14 7.19
CA THR A 387 1.21 -72.25 7.04
C THR A 387 1.11 -73.21 8.21
N SER A 388 1.03 -74.46 7.85
CA SER A 388 0.82 -75.65 8.60
C SER A 388 1.82 -76.04 9.66
N ASP A 389 1.26 -76.69 10.69
CA ASP A 389 1.77 -77.81 11.52
C ASP A 389 3.27 -77.91 11.86
N SER A 390 3.57 -77.77 13.16
CA SER A 390 4.28 -78.86 13.89
C SER A 390 4.13 -78.67 15.39
N GLU A 391 3.66 -79.75 16.06
CA GLU A 391 3.59 -80.03 17.50
C GLU A 391 4.99 -79.88 18.15
N VAL A 392 5.04 -79.44 19.40
CA VAL A 392 5.76 -80.08 20.52
C VAL A 392 5.52 -79.36 21.87
N LYS A 393 4.80 -80.12 22.75
CA LYS A 393 4.91 -80.27 24.24
C LYS A 393 5.11 -79.09 25.18
N LYS A 394 4.07 -78.94 26.02
CA LYS A 394 3.98 -78.69 27.48
C LYS A 394 5.27 -78.39 28.27
N LYS A 395 5.22 -77.38 29.09
CA LYS A 395 5.45 -77.37 30.56
C LYS A 395 5.00 -76.04 31.21
N ASN A 396 4.00 -76.18 32.10
CA ASN A 396 3.81 -75.23 33.22
C ASN A 396 4.81 -75.60 34.33
N PRO A 397 5.17 -74.66 35.22
CA PRO A 397 4.40 -74.54 36.47
C PRO A 397 4.22 -73.08 36.96
N THR A 398 3.09 -72.91 37.59
CA THR A 398 2.62 -72.08 38.67
C THR A 398 3.69 -71.46 39.58
N GLU A 399 3.56 -70.20 39.85
CA GLU A 399 3.77 -69.62 41.20
C GLU A 399 2.92 -68.36 41.37
N ASN A 400 2.06 -68.45 42.39
CA ASN A 400 1.28 -67.35 42.99
C ASN A 400 2.24 -66.53 43.86
N ILE A 401 2.14 -65.20 43.76
CA ILE A 401 2.52 -64.31 44.86
C ILE A 401 1.46 -63.23 45.01
N ASP A 402 0.75 -63.34 46.11
CA ASP A 402 -0.07 -62.33 46.74
C ASP A 402 0.82 -61.14 47.19
N VAL A 403 0.40 -59.90 46.89
CA VAL A 403 0.82 -58.73 47.69
C VAL A 403 -0.27 -57.70 47.72
N THR A 404 -0.75 -57.46 48.91
CA THR A 404 -1.66 -56.43 49.42
C THR A 404 -1.19 -55.00 49.12
N PRO A 405 -2.13 -54.01 49.12
CA PRO A 405 -1.83 -52.62 48.82
C PRO A 405 -1.28 -51.85 50.04
N THR A 406 -0.17 -51.16 49.84
CA THR A 406 0.34 -50.19 50.83
C THR A 406 0.25 -48.79 50.25
N THR A 407 -0.62 -47.99 50.86
CA THR A 407 -0.74 -46.55 50.71
C THR A 407 0.55 -45.88 51.17
N LYS A 408 1.20 -45.08 50.32
CA LYS A 408 2.09 -44.00 50.73
C LYS A 408 1.85 -42.79 49.90
N THR A 409 1.34 -41.77 50.58
CA THR A 409 1.32 -40.37 50.20
C THR A 409 2.76 -39.88 50.03
N GLU A 410 3.13 -39.40 48.86
CA GLU A 410 4.34 -38.59 48.67
C GLU A 410 3.94 -37.23 48.08
N GLU A 411 4.59 -36.24 48.64
CA GLU A 411 4.37 -34.81 48.54
C GLU A 411 4.50 -34.28 47.12
N VAL A 412 3.64 -33.28 46.81
CA VAL A 412 3.70 -32.43 45.62
C VAL A 412 5.00 -31.62 45.66
N GLY A 413 5.96 -31.97 44.83
CA GLY A 413 7.16 -31.18 44.56
C GLY A 413 6.83 -30.00 43.66
N GLN A 414 7.21 -28.83 44.13
CA GLN A 414 7.10 -27.53 43.44
C GLN A 414 7.76 -27.57 42.05
N VAL A 415 7.05 -27.05 41.07
CA VAL A 415 7.55 -26.72 39.73
C VAL A 415 8.52 -25.55 39.86
N PRO A 416 9.74 -25.57 39.34
CA PRO A 416 10.63 -24.41 39.32
C PRO A 416 10.19 -23.44 38.19
N ASP A 417 9.70 -22.27 38.60
CA ASP A 417 9.71 -21.06 37.81
C ASP A 417 11.14 -20.62 37.59
N ARG A 418 11.58 -20.59 36.32
CA ARG A 418 12.56 -19.68 35.74
C ARG A 418 13.23 -20.31 34.51
N PHE A 419 12.68 -19.96 33.33
CA PHE A 419 13.50 -19.87 32.13
C PHE A 419 14.08 -18.45 32.09
N ASP A 420 15.26 -18.28 32.62
CA ASP A 420 16.12 -17.12 32.37
C ASP A 420 16.67 -17.26 30.94
N VAL A 421 15.95 -16.74 29.97
CA VAL A 421 16.50 -16.47 28.64
C VAL A 421 17.21 -15.11 28.72
N ALA A 422 18.51 -15.13 28.82
CA ALA A 422 19.34 -13.93 28.73
C ALA A 422 19.18 -13.31 27.32
N TRP A 423 18.59 -12.12 27.26
CA TRP A 423 18.56 -11.31 26.04
C TRP A 423 19.99 -10.84 25.71
N PRO A 424 20.44 -10.93 24.45
CA PRO A 424 21.70 -10.35 24.05
C PRO A 424 21.68 -8.85 24.27
N GLN A 425 22.68 -8.32 24.93
CA GLN A 425 22.89 -6.89 25.19
C GLN A 425 22.96 -6.13 23.86
N PRO A 426 22.41 -4.89 23.75
CA PRO A 426 22.55 -4.07 22.57
C PRO A 426 24.00 -3.72 22.29
N PHE A 427 24.37 -3.83 21.02
CA PHE A 427 25.71 -3.54 20.51
C PHE A 427 26.14 -2.13 20.92
N GLN A 428 27.16 -1.98 21.73
CA GLN A 428 27.84 -0.70 21.97
C GLN A 428 28.82 -0.48 20.82
N PRO A 429 28.78 0.68 20.11
CA PRO A 429 29.80 1.00 19.14
C PRO A 429 31.13 1.22 19.84
N LYS A 430 32.17 0.55 19.35
CA LYS A 430 33.56 0.78 19.79
C LYS A 430 33.91 2.23 19.51
N GLN A 431 34.38 2.95 20.51
CA GLN A 431 35.07 4.21 20.35
C GLN A 431 36.35 3.94 19.56
N GLU A 432 36.39 4.36 18.31
CA GLU A 432 37.64 4.51 17.56
C GLU A 432 38.39 5.71 18.13
N GLN A 433 39.61 5.46 18.48
CA GLN A 433 40.55 6.45 19.03
C GLN A 433 40.82 7.54 17.98
N GLU A 434 40.41 8.76 18.25
CA GLU A 434 40.92 9.96 17.62
C GLU A 434 42.38 10.15 18.02
N HIS A 435 43.30 9.65 17.25
CA HIS A 435 44.69 10.10 17.22
C HIS A 435 45.26 9.86 15.83
N GLY A 436 45.39 10.91 15.04
CA GLY A 436 46.21 10.86 13.83
C GLY A 436 45.86 11.69 12.61
N ILE A 437 45.04 12.75 12.72
CA ILE A 437 44.74 13.60 11.53
C ILE A 437 45.15 15.07 11.69
N GLU A 438 45.68 15.52 12.85
CA GLU A 438 46.11 16.92 12.99
C GLU A 438 47.48 17.29 12.37
N HIS A 439 48.26 16.31 11.83
CA HIS A 439 49.58 16.57 11.28
C HIS A 439 49.66 16.71 9.75
N GLN A 440 48.57 16.44 8.99
CA GLN A 440 48.59 16.57 7.54
C GLN A 440 47.95 17.85 7.00
N GLU A 441 47.09 18.53 7.75
CA GLU A 441 46.51 19.81 7.31
C GLU A 441 47.41 21.04 7.45
N LYS A 442 48.44 20.98 8.30
CA LYS A 442 49.42 22.09 8.44
C LYS A 442 50.46 22.14 7.34
N GLN A 443 50.68 21.10 6.56
CA GLN A 443 51.64 21.12 5.45
C GLN A 443 51.02 21.53 4.09
N ALA A 444 49.69 21.57 3.96
CA ALA A 444 49.02 21.97 2.72
C ALA A 444 48.72 23.50 2.65
N ALA A 445 48.81 24.22 3.78
CA ALA A 445 48.50 25.65 3.85
C ALA A 445 49.69 26.54 3.48
N ASP A 446 50.91 26.02 3.46
CA ASP A 446 52.14 26.84 3.25
C ASP A 446 52.61 26.85 1.76
N GLN A 447 51.87 26.30 0.82
CA GLN A 447 52.22 26.28 -0.61
C GLN A 447 51.32 27.12 -1.53
N ARG A 448 50.49 28.01 -1.00
CA ARG A 448 49.69 28.93 -1.83
C ARG A 448 49.85 30.38 -1.41
N ALA A 449 51.04 30.95 -1.72
CA ALA A 449 51.19 32.39 -1.77
C ALA A 449 51.08 32.87 -3.25
N PRO A 450 50.29 33.97 -3.53
CA PRO A 450 50.13 34.47 -4.88
C PRO A 450 51.36 35.27 -5.33
N PRO A 451 51.70 35.34 -6.64
CA PRO A 451 52.82 36.06 -7.15
C PRO A 451 52.59 37.60 -7.05
N GLN A 452 53.63 38.27 -6.60
CA GLN A 452 53.68 39.76 -6.54
C GLN A 452 53.73 40.28 -7.99
N VAL A 453 52.82 41.21 -8.28
CA VAL A 453 52.85 42.01 -9.53
C VAL A 453 53.82 43.15 -9.31
N GLY A 454 54.91 43.13 -10.07
CA GLY A 454 55.86 44.22 -10.14
C GLY A 454 55.33 45.38 -11.00
N THR A 455 55.40 46.57 -10.43
CA THR A 455 55.22 47.85 -11.12
C THR A 455 56.45 48.21 -11.95
N THR A 456 56.24 48.42 -13.24
CA THR A 456 56.83 49.50 -14.06
C THR A 456 55.86 49.87 -15.15
#